data_91230e9dc284fc8bb0ef8c952a40f821
#
_entry.id   91230e9dc284fc8bb0ef8c952a40f821
#
_cell.length_a   1.000
_cell.length_b   1.000
_cell.length_c   1.000
_cell.angle_alpha   90.00
_cell.angle_beta   90.00
_cell.angle_gamma   90.00
#
_symmetry.space_group_name_H-M   'P 1'
#
loop_
_entity.id
_entity.type
_entity.pdbx_description
1 polymer ?
#
loop_
_entity_poly.entity_id
_entity_poly.type
_entity_poly.pdbx_seq_one_letter_code
_entity_poly.pdbx_strand_id
1 'polypeptide(L)'
;KKVIFTGLFVLSTVCSSFAAEVNLFTSRHYSSDVELYKKFTNNTGIKVNVIKAKYKVLEKRLLSEGKSSKADVIITVDAGALGSATKKGIFQKIKSETLNSKIPSNFRSAHWYGIAKRARLIYFNPETFSPEVAKNLNYEDLANPMFKRKVVIRKSSNVYNQSLVSSLVANNGVSKTSKWAKGLVSNMARKPKGNDRAQILAVAAGEADLAVANTYYYAL
;
A
#
# COMPACT_ATOMS: atom_id res chain seq x y z
N LYS A 1 60.12 -24.12 53.16
CA LYS A 1 59.44 -22.96 52.50
C LYS A 1 58.52 -23.51 51.45
N LYS A 2 57.19 -23.46 51.67
CA LYS A 2 56.17 -23.83 50.68
C LYS A 2 55.76 -22.57 49.94
N VAL A 3 55.91 -22.58 48.62
CA VAL A 3 55.46 -21.49 47.77
C VAL A 3 54.05 -21.86 47.27
N ILE A 4 53.02 -21.10 47.64
CA ILE A 4 51.65 -21.25 47.20
C ILE A 4 51.49 -20.38 45.94
N PHE A 5 51.23 -20.98 44.79
CA PHE A 5 50.93 -20.31 43.53
C PHE A 5 49.40 -20.07 43.47
N THR A 6 48.99 -18.84 43.71
CA THR A 6 47.56 -18.46 43.55
C THR A 6 47.31 -18.10 42.08
N GLY A 7 46.75 -19.03 41.33
CA GLY A 7 46.35 -18.79 39.97
C GLY A 7 45.09 -17.91 39.92
N LEU A 8 45.22 -16.71 39.39
CA LEU A 8 44.07 -15.77 39.12
C LEU A 8 43.33 -16.27 37.85
N PHE A 9 42.18 -16.88 38.05
CA PHE A 9 41.33 -17.34 36.94
C PHE A 9 40.47 -16.13 36.47
N VAL A 10 40.88 -15.48 35.39
CA VAL A 10 40.10 -14.40 34.75
C VAL A 10 38.95 -15.04 33.96
N LEU A 11 37.76 -15.02 34.53
CA LEU A 11 36.55 -15.43 33.87
C LEU A 11 36.14 -14.34 32.86
N SER A 12 36.55 -14.50 31.60
CA SER A 12 36.07 -13.64 30.49
C SER A 12 34.63 -14.01 30.18
N THR A 13 33.67 -13.20 30.68
CA THR A 13 32.28 -13.26 30.26
C THR A 13 32.19 -12.79 28.81
N VAL A 14 32.05 -13.75 27.88
CA VAL A 14 31.69 -13.47 26.50
C VAL A 14 30.24 -12.98 26.50
N CYS A 15 30.05 -11.68 26.53
CA CYS A 15 28.75 -11.06 26.27
C CYS A 15 28.38 -11.37 24.82
N SER A 16 27.58 -12.40 24.58
CA SER A 16 26.97 -12.65 23.28
C SER A 16 26.04 -11.49 22.97
N SER A 17 26.54 -10.49 22.24
CA SER A 17 25.72 -9.42 21.68
C SER A 17 24.81 -10.07 20.64
N PHE A 18 23.56 -10.36 21.02
CA PHE A 18 22.54 -10.65 20.01
C PHE A 18 22.41 -9.43 19.14
N ALA A 19 22.76 -9.56 17.87
CA ALA A 19 22.53 -8.50 16.89
C ALA A 19 21.04 -8.17 16.91
N ALA A 20 20.70 -6.90 17.15
CA ALA A 20 19.32 -6.46 17.13
C ALA A 20 18.71 -6.74 15.76
N GLU A 21 17.46 -7.20 15.73
CA GLU A 21 16.75 -7.49 14.48
C GLU A 21 15.34 -6.90 14.47
N VAL A 22 14.83 -6.64 13.27
CA VAL A 22 13.47 -6.18 13.01
C VAL A 22 12.79 -7.14 12.05
N ASN A 23 11.63 -7.65 12.43
CA ASN A 23 10.80 -8.52 11.63
C ASN A 23 9.78 -7.71 10.84
N LEU A 24 10.04 -7.53 9.55
CA LEU A 24 9.22 -6.76 8.63
C LEU A 24 8.27 -7.65 7.84
N PHE A 25 6.97 -7.49 8.05
CA PHE A 25 5.94 -8.11 7.25
C PHE A 25 5.54 -7.15 6.12
N THR A 26 5.57 -7.59 4.87
CA THR A 26 5.28 -6.68 3.76
C THR A 26 4.49 -7.33 2.62
N SER A 27 3.55 -6.57 2.08
CA SER A 27 2.85 -6.91 0.83
C SER A 27 3.48 -6.23 -0.39
N ARG A 28 4.59 -5.52 -0.22
CA ARG A 28 5.35 -4.91 -1.31
C ARG A 28 6.29 -5.94 -1.95
N HIS A 29 6.62 -5.73 -3.22
CA HIS A 29 7.40 -6.70 -4.01
C HIS A 29 8.46 -6.04 -4.91
N TYR A 30 8.79 -4.78 -4.66
CA TYR A 30 9.76 -4.04 -5.47
C TYR A 30 11.19 -4.40 -5.08
N SER A 31 12.10 -4.50 -6.07
CA SER A 31 13.52 -4.73 -5.84
C SER A 31 14.18 -3.58 -5.08
N SER A 32 13.76 -2.35 -5.33
CA SER A 32 14.22 -1.16 -4.61
C SER A 32 14.03 -1.23 -3.09
N ASP A 33 13.04 -1.98 -2.61
CA ASP A 33 12.82 -2.14 -1.18
C ASP A 33 13.98 -2.92 -0.52
N VAL A 34 14.59 -3.87 -1.23
CA VAL A 34 15.72 -4.67 -0.73
C VAL A 34 16.92 -3.77 -0.44
N GLU A 35 17.20 -2.82 -1.32
CA GLU A 35 18.31 -1.88 -1.13
C GLU A 35 18.06 -0.92 0.05
N LEU A 36 16.82 -0.51 0.28
CA LEU A 36 16.44 0.28 1.46
C LEU A 36 16.69 -0.48 2.76
N TYR A 37 16.34 -1.77 2.80
CA TYR A 37 16.57 -2.61 3.99
C TYR A 37 18.05 -2.86 4.23
N LYS A 38 18.84 -3.11 3.18
CA LYS A 38 20.31 -3.21 3.28
C LYS A 38 20.92 -1.91 3.80
N LYS A 39 20.51 -0.75 3.26
CA LYS A 39 20.99 0.56 3.72
C LYS A 39 20.67 0.78 5.20
N PHE A 40 19.48 0.40 5.66
CA PHE A 40 19.10 0.48 7.07
C PHE A 40 20.04 -0.41 7.93
N THR A 41 20.23 -1.66 7.55
CA THR A 41 21.12 -2.59 8.26
C THR A 41 22.56 -2.05 8.30
N ASN A 42 23.09 -1.56 7.19
CA ASN A 42 24.45 -1.01 7.13
C ASN A 42 24.63 0.22 8.03
N ASN A 43 23.60 1.06 8.15
CA ASN A 43 23.67 2.28 8.95
C ASN A 43 23.44 2.05 10.45
N THR A 44 22.78 0.97 10.85
CA THR A 44 22.32 0.77 12.21
C THR A 44 22.87 -0.50 12.87
N GLY A 45 23.42 -1.43 12.10
CA GLY A 45 23.75 -2.78 12.55
C GLY A 45 22.53 -3.69 12.80
N ILE A 46 21.30 -3.16 12.64
CA ILE A 46 20.05 -3.90 12.89
C ILE A 46 19.67 -4.72 11.67
N LYS A 47 19.57 -6.03 11.82
CA LYS A 47 19.16 -6.93 10.74
C LYS A 47 17.67 -6.79 10.44
N VAL A 48 17.30 -6.73 9.15
CA VAL A 48 15.88 -6.74 8.72
C VAL A 48 15.50 -8.12 8.19
N ASN A 49 14.64 -8.82 8.91
CA ASN A 49 14.04 -10.09 8.49
C ASN A 49 12.74 -9.80 7.75
N VAL A 50 12.67 -10.15 6.46
CA VAL A 50 11.55 -9.78 5.61
C VAL A 50 10.63 -10.97 5.33
N ILE A 51 9.35 -10.87 5.69
CA ILE A 51 8.30 -11.83 5.36
C ILE A 51 7.35 -11.20 4.36
N LYS A 52 7.33 -11.74 3.14
CA LYS A 52 6.51 -11.26 2.01
C LYS A 52 5.28 -12.12 1.81
N ALA A 53 4.09 -11.52 1.84
CA ALA A 53 2.85 -12.18 1.44
C ALA A 53 1.78 -11.17 1.04
N LYS A 54 0.66 -11.64 0.45
CA LYS A 54 -0.50 -10.78 0.21
C LYS A 54 -1.02 -10.21 1.53
N TYR A 55 -1.43 -8.93 1.54
CA TYR A 55 -1.88 -8.26 2.77
C TYR A 55 -2.92 -9.06 3.57
N LYS A 56 -3.93 -9.62 2.93
CA LYS A 56 -4.96 -10.41 3.63
C LYS A 56 -4.40 -11.65 4.35
N VAL A 57 -3.32 -12.24 3.83
CA VAL A 57 -2.62 -13.37 4.49
C VAL A 57 -1.88 -12.88 5.72
N LEU A 58 -1.15 -11.77 5.58
CA LEU A 58 -0.43 -11.14 6.71
C LEU A 58 -1.41 -10.68 7.80
N GLU A 59 -2.51 -10.03 7.42
CA GLU A 59 -3.56 -9.58 8.34
C GLU A 59 -4.14 -10.77 9.13
N LYS A 60 -4.52 -11.85 8.44
CA LYS A 60 -5.05 -13.06 9.08
C LYS A 60 -4.04 -13.65 10.07
N ARG A 61 -2.77 -13.72 9.68
CA ARG A 61 -1.69 -14.21 10.52
C ARG A 61 -1.52 -13.35 11.77
N LEU A 62 -1.42 -12.02 11.63
CA LEU A 62 -1.31 -11.09 12.74
C LEU A 62 -2.47 -11.21 13.73
N LEU A 63 -3.70 -11.36 13.23
CA LEU A 63 -4.88 -11.56 14.06
C LEU A 63 -4.84 -12.89 14.82
N SER A 64 -4.35 -13.97 14.21
CA SER A 64 -4.28 -15.27 14.88
C SER A 64 -3.13 -15.37 15.87
N GLU A 65 -1.99 -14.73 15.59
CA GLU A 65 -0.83 -14.67 16.49
C GLU A 65 -1.04 -13.68 17.65
N GLY A 66 -1.83 -12.63 17.44
CA GLY A 66 -2.12 -11.61 18.45
C GLY A 66 -0.83 -11.03 19.06
N LYS A 67 -0.76 -11.01 20.39
CA LYS A 67 0.40 -10.49 21.14
C LYS A 67 1.66 -11.37 21.01
N SER A 68 1.52 -12.60 20.53
CA SER A 68 2.64 -13.53 20.30
C SER A 68 3.27 -13.37 18.91
N SER A 69 2.75 -12.45 18.10
CA SER A 69 3.32 -12.19 16.78
C SER A 69 4.75 -11.65 16.89
N LYS A 70 5.63 -12.20 16.03
CA LYS A 70 7.01 -11.72 15.89
C LYS A 70 7.13 -10.51 14.94
N ALA A 71 6.03 -10.02 14.38
CA ALA A 71 6.06 -8.87 13.48
C ALA A 71 6.28 -7.58 14.28
N ASP A 72 7.36 -6.87 13.99
CA ASP A 72 7.66 -5.56 14.55
C ASP A 72 7.05 -4.44 13.69
N VAL A 73 7.12 -4.61 12.36
CA VAL A 73 6.65 -3.62 11.39
C VAL A 73 5.86 -4.31 10.27
N ILE A 74 4.78 -3.66 9.83
CA ILE A 74 4.08 -4.05 8.61
C ILE A 74 4.08 -2.92 7.58
N ILE A 75 4.46 -3.23 6.33
CA ILE A 75 4.33 -2.31 5.21
C ILE A 75 3.30 -2.84 4.22
N THR A 76 2.27 -2.04 3.98
CA THR A 76 1.23 -2.35 2.99
C THR A 76 1.15 -1.29 1.90
N VAL A 77 0.34 -1.54 0.89
CA VAL A 77 0.28 -0.72 -0.34
C VAL A 77 -0.85 0.30 -0.36
N ASP A 78 -1.66 0.37 0.72
CA ASP A 78 -2.85 1.24 0.70
C ASP A 78 -3.30 1.65 2.11
N ALA A 79 -3.71 2.91 2.27
CA ALA A 79 -4.20 3.45 3.54
C ALA A 79 -5.50 2.76 4.03
N GLY A 80 -6.34 2.26 3.11
CA GLY A 80 -7.53 1.49 3.48
C GLY A 80 -7.18 0.20 4.22
N ALA A 81 -6.09 -0.47 3.85
CA ALA A 81 -5.56 -1.62 4.57
C ALA A 81 -5.08 -1.24 5.98
N LEU A 82 -4.38 -0.10 6.12
CA LEU A 82 -3.93 0.41 7.41
C LEU A 82 -5.11 0.78 8.34
N GLY A 83 -6.11 1.46 7.80
CA GLY A 83 -7.33 1.81 8.53
C GLY A 83 -8.11 0.56 9.00
N SER A 84 -8.21 -0.46 8.15
CA SER A 84 -8.81 -1.75 8.52
C SER A 84 -8.05 -2.44 9.66
N ALA A 85 -6.72 -2.51 9.56
CA ALA A 85 -5.86 -3.10 10.59
C ALA A 85 -5.96 -2.36 11.92
N THR A 86 -6.03 -1.02 11.88
CA THR A 86 -6.23 -0.19 13.08
C THR A 86 -7.56 -0.52 13.77
N LYS A 87 -8.66 -0.61 13.03
CA LYS A 87 -9.98 -0.97 13.57
C LYS A 87 -10.01 -2.37 14.21
N LYS A 88 -9.17 -3.27 13.74
CA LYS A 88 -9.01 -4.64 14.28
C LYS A 88 -8.03 -4.73 15.45
N GLY A 89 -7.44 -3.61 15.88
CA GLY A 89 -6.50 -3.57 17.01
C GLY A 89 -5.14 -4.24 16.73
N ILE A 90 -4.74 -4.35 15.44
CA ILE A 90 -3.45 -4.97 15.06
C ILE A 90 -2.28 -4.06 15.44
N PHE A 91 -2.46 -2.75 15.41
CA PHE A 91 -1.38 -1.78 15.61
C PHE A 91 -1.40 -1.16 17.00
N GLN A 92 -0.23 -1.03 17.59
CA GLN A 92 -0.02 -0.17 18.75
C GLN A 92 0.10 1.31 18.35
N LYS A 93 -0.05 2.22 19.31
CA LYS A 93 0.20 3.65 19.09
C LYS A 93 1.70 3.89 18.87
N ILE A 94 2.02 4.76 17.92
CA ILE A 94 3.39 5.14 17.58
C ILE A 94 3.61 6.58 18.05
N LYS A 95 4.69 6.81 18.81
CA LYS A 95 5.16 8.15 19.20
C LYS A 95 6.52 8.36 18.54
N SER A 96 6.62 9.27 17.56
CA SER A 96 7.86 9.60 16.87
C SER A 96 7.82 11.05 16.37
N GLU A 97 8.62 11.91 16.97
CA GLU A 97 8.77 13.30 16.53
C GLU A 97 9.35 13.38 15.12
N THR A 98 10.31 12.52 14.79
CA THR A 98 10.90 12.44 13.45
C THR A 98 9.87 12.12 12.39
N LEU A 99 8.97 11.16 12.62
CA LEU A 99 7.91 10.85 11.67
C LEU A 99 6.85 11.96 11.62
N ASN A 100 6.54 12.54 12.78
CA ASN A 100 5.58 13.64 12.87
C ASN A 100 6.04 14.90 12.14
N SER A 101 7.34 15.21 12.17
CA SER A 101 7.90 16.37 11.47
C SER A 101 8.00 16.17 9.95
N LYS A 102 8.18 14.91 9.50
CA LYS A 102 8.41 14.59 8.08
C LYS A 102 7.13 14.21 7.31
N ILE A 103 6.12 13.69 7.99
CA ILE A 103 4.91 13.18 7.35
C ILE A 103 3.71 14.08 7.71
N PRO A 104 3.06 14.72 6.71
CA PRO A 104 1.90 15.58 6.93
C PRO A 104 0.77 14.86 7.68
N SER A 105 0.01 15.61 8.49
CA SER A 105 -1.03 15.06 9.37
C SER A 105 -2.13 14.26 8.64
N ASN A 106 -2.46 14.65 7.41
CA ASN A 106 -3.44 13.96 6.56
C ASN A 106 -2.94 12.61 5.99
N PHE A 107 -1.64 12.31 6.13
CA PHE A 107 -1.04 11.03 5.72
C PHE A 107 -0.56 10.17 6.89
N ARG A 108 -1.05 10.43 8.10
CA ARG A 108 -0.72 9.65 9.30
C ARG A 108 -1.88 9.55 10.27
N SER A 109 -1.77 8.60 11.18
CA SER A 109 -2.64 8.48 12.35
C SER A 109 -1.81 8.18 13.60
N ALA A 110 -2.45 7.96 14.73
CA ALA A 110 -1.74 7.50 15.93
C ALA A 110 -1.11 6.09 15.78
N HIS A 111 -1.44 5.35 14.73
CA HIS A 111 -1.10 3.94 14.58
C HIS A 111 -0.33 3.61 13.29
N TRP A 112 -0.24 4.53 12.34
CA TRP A 112 0.45 4.31 11.08
C TRP A 112 0.90 5.62 10.42
N TYR A 113 1.86 5.52 9.52
CA TYR A 113 2.42 6.61 8.72
C TYR A 113 2.46 6.24 7.25
N GLY A 114 2.05 7.18 6.40
CA GLY A 114 2.14 7.06 4.93
C GLY A 114 3.51 7.46 4.44
N ILE A 115 4.33 6.51 4.04
CA ILE A 115 5.71 6.74 3.58
C ILE A 115 5.83 7.04 2.08
N ALA A 116 4.74 6.82 1.33
CA ALA A 116 4.66 7.14 -0.10
C ALA A 116 3.21 7.48 -0.47
N LYS A 117 3.05 8.35 -1.46
CA LYS A 117 1.74 8.70 -2.02
C LYS A 117 1.71 8.44 -3.53
N ARG A 118 0.52 8.17 -4.05
CA ARG A 118 0.24 8.05 -5.47
C ARG A 118 -1.12 8.66 -5.78
N ALA A 119 -1.31 9.06 -7.02
CA ALA A 119 -2.65 9.39 -7.51
C ALA A 119 -3.23 8.19 -8.28
N ARG A 120 -4.55 8.11 -8.30
CA ARG A 120 -5.31 7.27 -9.20
C ARG A 120 -5.92 8.20 -10.25
N LEU A 121 -5.67 7.94 -11.53
CA LEU A 121 -6.02 8.86 -12.61
C LEU A 121 -6.94 8.19 -13.62
N ILE A 122 -7.59 9.02 -14.43
CA ILE A 122 -8.28 8.61 -15.64
C ILE A 122 -7.25 8.70 -16.78
N TYR A 123 -6.98 7.58 -17.43
CA TYR A 123 -6.16 7.46 -18.63
C TYR A 123 -7.07 7.48 -19.84
N PHE A 124 -6.60 8.04 -20.94
CA PHE A 124 -7.33 8.08 -22.20
C PHE A 124 -6.39 7.83 -23.39
N ASN A 125 -6.94 7.40 -24.51
CA ASN A 125 -6.24 7.32 -25.78
C ASN A 125 -6.46 8.64 -26.55
N PRO A 126 -5.43 9.44 -26.83
CA PRO A 126 -5.60 10.73 -27.52
C PRO A 126 -6.03 10.57 -28.99
N GLU A 127 -5.89 9.39 -29.58
CA GLU A 127 -6.35 9.12 -30.95
C GLU A 127 -7.86 8.92 -31.02
N THR A 128 -8.49 8.43 -29.94
CA THR A 128 -9.93 8.10 -29.90
C THR A 128 -10.74 8.99 -28.96
N PHE A 129 -10.06 9.77 -28.11
CA PHE A 129 -10.70 10.63 -27.12
C PHE A 129 -10.02 12.00 -27.03
N SER A 130 -10.82 13.08 -27.12
CA SER A 130 -10.32 14.45 -27.12
C SER A 130 -9.55 14.80 -25.85
N PRO A 131 -8.28 15.28 -25.95
CA PRO A 131 -7.51 15.77 -24.82
C PRO A 131 -8.19 16.94 -24.10
N GLU A 132 -8.93 17.78 -24.80
CA GLU A 132 -9.63 18.95 -24.22
C GLU A 132 -10.77 18.50 -23.30
N VAL A 133 -11.49 17.43 -23.68
CA VAL A 133 -12.51 16.81 -22.83
C VAL A 133 -11.84 16.08 -21.67
N ALA A 134 -10.76 15.35 -21.92
CA ALA A 134 -10.05 14.56 -20.92
C ALA A 134 -9.51 15.39 -19.75
N LYS A 135 -9.02 16.60 -20.01
CA LYS A 135 -8.48 17.54 -18.98
C LYS A 135 -9.49 17.86 -17.87
N ASN A 136 -10.77 17.87 -18.20
CA ASN A 136 -11.84 18.30 -17.30
C ASN A 136 -12.60 17.13 -16.68
N LEU A 137 -12.23 15.86 -16.99
CA LEU A 137 -12.91 14.70 -16.47
C LEU A 137 -12.64 14.48 -14.99
N ASN A 138 -13.70 14.31 -14.24
CA ASN A 138 -13.72 13.83 -12.87
C ASN A 138 -14.19 12.36 -12.81
N TYR A 139 -14.05 11.72 -11.67
CA TYR A 139 -14.57 10.37 -11.48
C TYR A 139 -16.07 10.27 -11.66
N GLU A 140 -16.78 11.31 -11.22
CA GLU A 140 -18.24 11.41 -11.30
C GLU A 140 -18.74 11.35 -12.74
N ASP A 141 -17.99 11.95 -13.67
CA ASP A 141 -18.34 11.99 -15.09
C ASP A 141 -18.35 10.60 -15.74
N LEU A 142 -17.55 9.65 -15.21
CA LEU A 142 -17.48 8.29 -15.74
C LEU A 142 -18.83 7.54 -15.66
N ALA A 143 -19.79 8.04 -14.90
CA ALA A 143 -21.16 7.53 -14.83
C ALA A 143 -22.09 8.14 -15.89
N ASN A 144 -21.65 9.15 -16.66
CA ASN A 144 -22.46 9.78 -17.70
C ASN A 144 -22.71 8.77 -18.86
N PRO A 145 -23.95 8.63 -19.35
CA PRO A 145 -24.28 7.72 -20.46
C PRO A 145 -23.49 7.95 -21.77
N MET A 146 -22.90 9.14 -21.96
CA MET A 146 -22.03 9.41 -23.10
C MET A 146 -20.79 8.51 -23.15
N PHE A 147 -20.38 7.94 -22.01
CA PHE A 147 -19.27 7.00 -21.90
C PHE A 147 -19.69 5.54 -22.00
N LYS A 148 -20.87 5.25 -22.50
CA LYS A 148 -21.37 3.87 -22.67
C LYS A 148 -20.39 3.03 -23.47
N ARG A 149 -19.94 1.89 -22.88
CA ARG A 149 -18.94 0.97 -23.43
C ARG A 149 -17.55 1.58 -23.66
N LYS A 150 -17.20 2.65 -22.93
CA LYS A 150 -15.93 3.37 -23.13
C LYS A 150 -14.98 3.27 -21.95
N VAL A 151 -15.40 2.71 -20.81
CA VAL A 151 -14.61 2.72 -19.57
C VAL A 151 -14.14 1.31 -19.22
N VAL A 152 -12.86 1.19 -18.87
CA VAL A 152 -12.31 -0.03 -18.25
C VAL A 152 -11.74 0.27 -16.88
N ILE A 153 -11.99 -0.64 -15.97
CA ILE A 153 -11.51 -0.56 -14.58
C ILE A 153 -11.29 -1.98 -14.05
N ARG A 154 -10.37 -2.15 -13.11
CA ARG A 154 -10.14 -3.45 -12.47
C ARG A 154 -11.29 -3.84 -11.52
N LYS A 155 -11.29 -5.10 -11.03
CA LYS A 155 -12.34 -5.65 -10.16
C LYS A 155 -12.54 -4.82 -8.89
N SER A 156 -13.79 -4.70 -8.45
CA SER A 156 -14.19 -4.00 -7.21
C SER A 156 -13.62 -4.62 -5.93
N SER A 157 -13.25 -5.90 -5.95
CA SER A 157 -12.59 -6.57 -4.83
C SER A 157 -11.15 -6.09 -4.59
N ASN A 158 -10.59 -5.28 -5.50
CA ASN A 158 -9.26 -4.73 -5.35
C ASN A 158 -9.27 -3.50 -4.41
N VAL A 159 -8.28 -3.46 -3.51
CA VAL A 159 -8.14 -2.39 -2.50
C VAL A 159 -8.11 -0.99 -3.10
N TYR A 160 -7.51 -0.78 -4.30
CA TYR A 160 -7.45 0.55 -4.92
C TYR A 160 -8.82 1.06 -5.36
N ASN A 161 -9.68 0.18 -5.88
CA ASN A 161 -11.05 0.54 -6.20
C ASN A 161 -11.90 0.74 -4.93
N GLN A 162 -11.68 -0.08 -3.91
CA GLN A 162 -12.35 0.10 -2.62
C GLN A 162 -12.00 1.44 -1.99
N SER A 163 -10.71 1.85 -2.03
CA SER A 163 -10.27 3.16 -1.55
C SER A 163 -10.85 4.31 -2.38
N LEU A 164 -10.94 4.17 -3.71
CA LEU A 164 -11.60 5.16 -4.57
C LEU A 164 -13.08 5.30 -4.20
N VAL A 165 -13.81 4.19 -4.10
CA VAL A 165 -15.24 4.22 -3.73
C VAL A 165 -15.43 4.81 -2.33
N SER A 166 -14.56 4.46 -1.38
CA SER A 166 -14.58 5.02 -0.01
C SER A 166 -14.37 6.54 -0.02
N SER A 167 -13.46 7.03 -0.86
CA SER A 167 -13.24 8.48 -1.05
C SER A 167 -14.48 9.17 -1.61
N LEU A 168 -15.12 8.58 -2.62
CA LEU A 168 -16.36 9.11 -3.19
C LEU A 168 -17.50 9.09 -2.16
N VAL A 169 -17.60 8.04 -1.34
CA VAL A 169 -18.59 8.01 -0.24
C VAL A 169 -18.33 9.11 0.77
N ALA A 170 -17.07 9.34 1.13
CA ALA A 170 -16.71 10.37 2.10
C ALA A 170 -17.03 11.80 1.59
N ASN A 171 -16.85 12.04 0.30
CA ASN A 171 -17.08 13.36 -0.30
C ASN A 171 -18.53 13.59 -0.77
N ASN A 172 -19.19 12.55 -1.30
CA ASN A 172 -20.47 12.67 -1.99
C ASN A 172 -21.63 11.97 -1.28
N GLY A 173 -21.35 11.19 -0.23
CA GLY A 173 -22.30 10.35 0.47
C GLY A 173 -22.64 9.04 -0.26
N VAL A 174 -23.24 8.11 0.47
CA VAL A 174 -23.53 6.74 -0.02
C VAL A 174 -24.50 6.74 -1.20
N SER A 175 -25.57 7.53 -1.15
CA SER A 175 -26.61 7.55 -2.20
C SER A 175 -26.05 7.96 -3.56
N LYS A 176 -25.34 9.12 -3.62
CA LYS A 176 -24.73 9.61 -4.85
C LYS A 176 -23.67 8.63 -5.38
N THR A 177 -22.82 8.08 -4.49
CA THR A 177 -21.80 7.11 -4.89
C THR A 177 -22.41 5.80 -5.40
N SER A 178 -23.52 5.34 -4.84
CA SER A 178 -24.24 4.16 -5.35
C SER A 178 -24.81 4.40 -6.74
N LYS A 179 -25.38 5.58 -6.99
CA LYS A 179 -25.86 5.98 -8.33
C LYS A 179 -24.71 6.03 -9.33
N TRP A 180 -23.61 6.67 -8.94
CA TRP A 180 -22.38 6.73 -9.73
C TRP A 180 -21.86 5.32 -10.08
N ALA A 181 -21.76 4.43 -9.11
CA ALA A 181 -21.26 3.06 -9.32
C ALA A 181 -22.12 2.28 -10.32
N LYS A 182 -23.46 2.44 -10.27
CA LYS A 182 -24.37 1.85 -11.26
C LYS A 182 -24.13 2.40 -12.66
N GLY A 183 -23.98 3.73 -12.79
CA GLY A 183 -23.66 4.39 -14.06
C GLY A 183 -22.32 3.94 -14.62
N LEU A 184 -21.27 3.90 -13.78
CA LEU A 184 -19.95 3.40 -14.17
C LEU A 184 -20.04 1.95 -14.71
N VAL A 185 -20.77 1.06 -14.01
CA VAL A 185 -20.95 -0.34 -14.46
C VAL A 185 -21.63 -0.39 -15.82
N SER A 186 -22.64 0.45 -16.05
CA SER A 186 -23.34 0.52 -17.36
C SER A 186 -22.43 1.03 -18.49
N ASN A 187 -21.39 1.78 -18.15
CA ASN A 187 -20.44 2.37 -19.10
C ASN A 187 -19.20 1.51 -19.34
N MET A 188 -19.07 0.37 -18.66
CA MET A 188 -17.91 -0.52 -18.86
C MET A 188 -17.89 -1.11 -20.27
N ALA A 189 -16.75 -1.03 -20.95
CA ALA A 189 -16.52 -1.65 -22.25
C ALA A 189 -16.49 -3.18 -22.16
N ARG A 190 -16.07 -3.71 -21.01
CA ARG A 190 -16.00 -5.14 -20.74
C ARG A 190 -16.12 -5.45 -19.23
N LYS A 191 -16.35 -6.72 -18.90
CA LYS A 191 -16.26 -7.17 -17.50
C LYS A 191 -14.89 -6.88 -16.91
N PRO A 192 -14.79 -6.36 -15.67
CA PRO A 192 -13.53 -6.05 -15.02
C PRO A 192 -12.59 -7.26 -14.94
N LYS A 193 -11.40 -7.15 -15.51
CA LYS A 193 -10.35 -8.17 -15.51
C LYS A 193 -8.95 -7.52 -15.41
N GLY A 194 -7.95 -8.27 -14.99
CA GLY A 194 -6.57 -7.82 -14.94
C GLY A 194 -6.27 -6.78 -13.84
N ASN A 195 -5.04 -6.30 -13.84
CA ASN A 195 -4.55 -5.23 -12.96
C ASN A 195 -4.65 -3.85 -13.64
N ASP A 196 -4.12 -2.80 -13.01
CA ASP A 196 -4.17 -1.43 -13.57
C ASP A 196 -3.43 -1.32 -14.91
N ARG A 197 -2.27 -2.00 -15.07
CA ARG A 197 -1.54 -2.04 -16.35
C ARG A 197 -2.41 -2.62 -17.48
N ALA A 198 -3.18 -3.67 -17.18
CA ALA A 198 -4.08 -4.27 -18.16
C ALA A 198 -5.24 -3.34 -18.59
N GLN A 199 -5.60 -2.36 -17.75
CA GLN A 199 -6.57 -1.33 -18.13
C GLN A 199 -5.92 -0.29 -19.05
N ILE A 200 -4.70 0.15 -18.76
CA ILE A 200 -3.95 1.09 -19.62
C ILE A 200 -3.71 0.46 -21.00
N LEU A 201 -3.27 -0.80 -21.03
CA LEU A 201 -3.07 -1.53 -22.29
C LEU A 201 -4.36 -1.73 -23.10
N ALA A 202 -5.50 -1.91 -22.42
CA ALA A 202 -6.79 -2.01 -23.09
C ALA A 202 -7.17 -0.69 -23.79
N VAL A 203 -6.87 0.46 -23.18
CA VAL A 203 -7.09 1.77 -23.80
C VAL A 203 -6.11 1.99 -24.96
N ALA A 204 -4.84 1.65 -24.79
CA ALA A 204 -3.84 1.73 -25.86
C ALA A 204 -4.20 0.83 -27.06
N ALA A 205 -4.83 -0.32 -26.82
CA ALA A 205 -5.30 -1.24 -27.86
C ALA A 205 -6.68 -0.88 -28.46
N GLY A 206 -7.31 0.21 -28.03
CA GLY A 206 -8.63 0.63 -28.53
C GLY A 206 -9.82 -0.20 -28.01
N GLU A 207 -9.63 -1.05 -26.96
CA GLU A 207 -10.76 -1.77 -26.34
C GLU A 207 -11.70 -0.82 -25.58
N ALA A 208 -11.23 0.35 -25.18
CA ALA A 208 -11.97 1.38 -24.47
C ALA A 208 -11.28 2.74 -24.65
N ASP A 209 -12.01 3.82 -24.44
CA ASP A 209 -11.46 5.18 -24.51
C ASP A 209 -10.81 5.62 -23.19
N LEU A 210 -11.30 5.11 -22.06
CA LEU A 210 -10.94 5.56 -20.71
C LEU A 210 -10.59 4.40 -19.80
N ALA A 211 -9.55 4.58 -18.98
CA ALA A 211 -9.17 3.65 -17.92
C ALA A 211 -8.91 4.34 -16.59
N VAL A 212 -9.26 3.70 -15.48
CA VAL A 212 -8.90 4.17 -14.13
C VAL A 212 -7.75 3.33 -13.59
N ALA A 213 -6.59 3.96 -13.39
CA ALA A 213 -5.37 3.30 -12.94
C ALA A 213 -4.48 4.21 -12.07
N ASN A 214 -3.55 3.63 -11.31
CA ASN A 214 -2.60 4.38 -10.50
C ASN A 214 -1.49 4.96 -11.39
N THR A 215 -0.99 6.16 -11.04
CA THR A 215 0.00 6.94 -11.80
C THR A 215 1.24 6.18 -12.21
N TYR A 216 1.82 5.38 -11.31
CA TYR A 216 3.10 4.71 -11.55
C TYR A 216 3.03 3.57 -12.58
N TYR A 217 1.85 3.10 -12.95
CA TYR A 217 1.72 2.07 -13.98
C TYR A 217 1.94 2.58 -15.41
N TYR A 218 1.95 3.89 -15.63
CA TYR A 218 2.28 4.48 -16.92
C TYR A 218 3.78 4.40 -17.24
N ALA A 219 4.62 4.51 -16.22
CA ALA A 219 6.09 4.54 -16.36
C ALA A 219 6.73 3.13 -16.24
N LEU A 220 5.96 2.09 -16.06
CA LEU A 220 6.39 0.70 -15.92
C LEU A 220 5.93 -0.09 -17.16
#